data_b15d275eed5186cc16f526c3a0cde839
#
_entry.id   b15d275eed5186cc16f526c3a0cde839
#
_cell.length_a   1.000
_cell.length_b   1.000
_cell.length_c   1.000
_cell.angle_alpha   90.00
_cell.angle_beta   90.00
_cell.angle_gamma   90.00
#
_symmetry.space_group_name_H-M   'P 1'
#
loop_
_entity.id
_entity.type
_entity.pdbx_description
1 polymer ?
#
loop_
_entity_poly.entity_id
_entity_poly.type
_entity_poly.pdbx_seq_one_letter_code
_entity_poly.pdbx_strand_id
1 'polypeptide(L)'
;MLCPQYIPLVAPCFFGTESTLHFEIKRLGAQNIQVTDGRIAFQGGAELIAAANLNLRTAERVLVQLASYHATTFDELFDGCYAIPWEELLPADAAFPVKGSSLSSQLSSVPACQSIVKKAIVKRLMAGHKTGTLPESGDVYK
;
A
#
# COMPACT_ATOMS: atom_id res chain seq x y z
N MET A 1 3.26 9.12 -18.71
CA MET A 1 3.12 7.92 -17.89
C MET A 1 1.85 7.18 -18.30
N LEU A 2 1.96 6.02 -18.89
CA LEU A 2 0.79 5.19 -19.17
C LEU A 2 0.25 4.70 -17.83
N CYS A 3 -0.96 5.14 -17.46
CA CYS A 3 -1.64 4.54 -16.32
C CYS A 3 -1.74 3.02 -16.56
N PRO A 4 -1.28 2.18 -15.66
CA PRO A 4 -1.44 0.75 -15.82
C PRO A 4 -2.94 0.45 -15.98
N GLN A 5 -3.27 -0.36 -16.98
CA GLN A 5 -4.65 -0.70 -17.31
C GLN A 5 -5.38 -1.37 -16.13
N TYR A 6 -4.61 -1.94 -15.22
CA TYR A 6 -5.09 -2.56 -13.99
C TYR A 6 -4.22 -2.17 -12.81
N ILE A 7 -4.82 -1.51 -11.84
CA ILE A 7 -4.19 -1.12 -10.58
C ILE A 7 -4.55 -2.16 -9.52
N PRO A 8 -3.57 -2.76 -8.84
CA PRO A 8 -3.85 -3.66 -7.73
C PRO A 8 -4.31 -2.88 -6.50
N LEU A 9 -5.45 -3.27 -5.95
CA LEU A 9 -6.09 -2.65 -4.81
C LEU A 9 -6.28 -3.68 -3.68
N VAL A 10 -6.30 -3.20 -2.44
CA VAL A 10 -6.59 -4.00 -1.26
C VAL A 10 -7.60 -3.25 -0.40
N ALA A 11 -8.67 -3.93 -0.01
CA ALA A 11 -9.66 -3.40 0.93
C ALA A 11 -9.64 -4.23 2.23
N PRO A 12 -9.08 -3.70 3.33
CA PRO A 12 -9.22 -4.32 4.64
C PRO A 12 -10.66 -4.24 5.13
N CYS A 13 -11.09 -5.25 5.88
CA CYS A 13 -12.41 -5.32 6.49
C CYS A 13 -12.35 -6.04 7.86
N PHE A 14 -13.42 -5.96 8.63
CA PHE A 14 -13.56 -6.75 9.85
C PHE A 14 -13.70 -8.23 9.51
N PHE A 15 -13.14 -9.08 10.36
CA PHE A 15 -13.30 -10.53 10.24
C PHE A 15 -14.79 -10.91 10.24
N GLY A 16 -15.16 -11.77 9.31
CA GLY A 16 -16.54 -12.22 9.11
C GLY A 16 -17.35 -11.39 8.12
N THR A 17 -16.83 -10.26 7.64
CA THR A 17 -17.51 -9.42 6.64
C THR A 17 -16.95 -9.61 5.21
N GLU A 18 -16.00 -10.53 5.03
CA GLU A 18 -15.31 -10.75 3.76
C GLU A 18 -16.27 -11.13 2.63
N SER A 19 -17.26 -11.97 2.91
CA SER A 19 -18.24 -12.39 1.91
C SER A 19 -19.11 -11.23 1.40
N THR A 20 -19.50 -10.35 2.32
CA THR A 20 -20.29 -9.15 1.97
C THR A 20 -19.45 -8.18 1.16
N LEU A 21 -18.21 -7.92 1.58
CA LEU A 21 -17.28 -7.06 0.86
C LEU A 21 -16.94 -7.64 -0.53
N HIS A 22 -16.76 -8.95 -0.63
CA HIS A 22 -16.54 -9.64 -1.92
C HIS A 22 -17.70 -9.37 -2.88
N PHE A 23 -18.94 -9.49 -2.41
CA PHE A 23 -20.12 -9.20 -3.21
C PHE A 23 -20.15 -7.72 -3.68
N GLU A 24 -19.85 -6.79 -2.78
CA GLU A 24 -19.80 -5.36 -3.12
C GLU A 24 -18.72 -5.07 -4.19
N ILE A 25 -17.51 -5.62 -4.03
CA ILE A 25 -16.39 -5.45 -4.96
C ILE A 25 -16.71 -6.06 -6.34
N LYS A 26 -17.32 -7.25 -6.35
CA LYS A 26 -17.74 -7.92 -7.58
C LYS A 26 -18.75 -7.08 -8.38
N ARG A 27 -19.69 -6.41 -7.69
CA ARG A 27 -20.67 -5.53 -8.33
C ARG A 27 -20.06 -4.30 -8.99
N LEU A 28 -18.88 -3.86 -8.55
CA LEU A 28 -18.15 -2.75 -9.16
C LEU A 28 -17.39 -3.14 -10.44
N GLY A 29 -17.42 -4.41 -10.84
CA GLY A 29 -16.71 -4.89 -12.02
C GLY A 29 -15.23 -5.13 -11.81
N ALA A 30 -14.77 -5.26 -10.56
CA ALA A 30 -13.39 -5.56 -10.24
C ALA A 30 -12.97 -6.93 -10.77
N GLN A 31 -11.69 -7.07 -11.10
CA GLN A 31 -11.09 -8.30 -11.61
C GLN A 31 -10.08 -8.90 -10.62
N ASN A 32 -9.74 -10.17 -10.82
CA ASN A 32 -8.74 -10.89 -10.02
C ASN A 32 -8.99 -10.76 -8.50
N ILE A 33 -10.23 -10.97 -8.08
CA ILE A 33 -10.64 -10.84 -6.69
C ILE A 33 -10.11 -12.03 -5.88
N GLN A 34 -9.32 -11.73 -4.83
CA GLN A 34 -8.77 -12.72 -3.91
C GLN A 34 -9.20 -12.39 -2.49
N VAL A 35 -9.91 -13.30 -1.86
CA VAL A 35 -10.40 -13.16 -0.49
C VAL A 35 -9.41 -13.82 0.47
N THR A 36 -8.97 -13.07 1.47
CA THR A 36 -8.18 -13.57 2.59
C THR A 36 -8.79 -13.05 3.89
N ASP A 37 -8.41 -13.64 5.02
CA ASP A 37 -8.93 -13.22 6.30
C ASP A 37 -8.66 -11.72 6.56
N GLY A 38 -9.72 -10.96 6.76
CA GLY A 38 -9.68 -9.53 7.08
C GLY A 38 -9.34 -8.60 5.91
N ARG A 39 -9.24 -9.10 4.66
CA ARG A 39 -8.99 -8.25 3.48
C ARG A 39 -9.34 -8.91 2.17
N ILE A 40 -9.60 -8.10 1.17
CA ILE A 40 -9.83 -8.55 -0.21
C ILE A 40 -8.89 -7.78 -1.13
N ALA A 41 -8.12 -8.51 -1.94
CA ALA A 41 -7.32 -7.96 -3.02
C ALA A 41 -8.11 -8.04 -4.33
N PHE A 42 -8.02 -7.02 -5.16
CA PHE A 42 -8.72 -6.94 -6.44
C PHE A 42 -8.00 -5.97 -7.38
N GLN A 43 -8.39 -5.95 -8.64
CA GLN A 43 -7.76 -5.11 -9.66
C GLN A 43 -8.80 -4.39 -10.51
N GLY A 44 -8.46 -3.21 -10.99
CA GLY A 44 -9.27 -2.46 -11.92
C GLY A 44 -8.58 -1.20 -12.41
N GLY A 45 -9.25 -0.45 -13.27
CA GLY A 45 -8.76 0.84 -13.75
C GLY A 45 -8.81 1.93 -12.67
N ALA A 46 -8.31 3.12 -13.01
CA ALA A 46 -8.31 4.25 -12.08
C ALA A 46 -9.72 4.65 -11.60
N GLU A 47 -10.73 4.47 -12.45
CA GLU A 47 -12.14 4.71 -12.13
C GLU A 47 -12.64 3.80 -11.00
N LEU A 48 -12.08 2.60 -10.86
CA LEU A 48 -12.45 1.68 -9.79
C LEU A 48 -12.05 2.21 -8.40
N ILE A 49 -10.98 2.99 -8.30
CA ILE A 49 -10.57 3.62 -7.03
C ILE A 49 -11.68 4.55 -6.54
N ALA A 50 -12.20 5.41 -7.41
CA ALA A 50 -13.29 6.31 -7.08
C ALA A 50 -14.59 5.53 -6.77
N ALA A 51 -14.95 4.58 -7.62
CA ALA A 51 -16.13 3.75 -7.43
C ALA A 51 -16.10 2.96 -6.11
N ALA A 52 -14.95 2.40 -5.76
CA ALA A 52 -14.75 1.67 -4.51
C ALA A 52 -14.91 2.59 -3.29
N ASN A 53 -14.30 3.78 -3.31
CA ASN A 53 -14.43 4.73 -2.22
C ASN A 53 -15.87 5.24 -2.01
N LEU A 54 -16.64 5.35 -3.09
CA LEU A 54 -18.03 5.83 -3.03
C LEU A 54 -19.05 4.74 -2.66
N ASN A 55 -18.79 3.49 -3.00
CA ASN A 55 -19.80 2.43 -2.94
C ASN A 55 -19.52 1.33 -1.92
N LEU A 56 -18.27 1.08 -1.53
CA LEU A 56 -17.98 0.05 -0.53
C LEU A 56 -18.41 0.50 0.86
N ARG A 57 -19.20 -0.32 1.54
CA ARG A 57 -19.76 -0.05 2.87
C ARG A 57 -19.09 -0.86 3.97
N THR A 58 -18.57 -2.04 3.62
CA THR A 58 -17.96 -2.98 4.58
C THR A 58 -16.43 -2.93 4.57
N ALA A 59 -15.82 -2.17 3.65
CA ALA A 59 -14.38 -1.91 3.66
C ALA A 59 -14.02 -0.80 4.66
N GLU A 60 -12.94 -0.98 5.40
CA GLU A 60 -12.40 0.10 6.25
C GLU A 60 -11.78 1.21 5.41
N ARG A 61 -11.10 0.84 4.34
CA ARG A 61 -10.45 1.75 3.38
C ARG A 61 -10.14 1.04 2.08
N VAL A 62 -9.71 1.79 1.09
CA VAL A 62 -9.20 1.26 -0.18
C VAL A 62 -7.74 1.65 -0.30
N LEU A 63 -6.86 0.66 -0.45
CA LEU A 63 -5.42 0.84 -0.54
C LEU A 63 -4.93 0.45 -1.94
N VAL A 64 -3.99 1.22 -2.47
CA VAL A 64 -3.24 0.82 -3.67
C VAL A 64 -2.06 -0.05 -3.23
N GLN A 65 -1.98 -1.25 -3.78
CA GLN A 65 -0.87 -2.15 -3.50
C GLN A 65 0.32 -1.80 -4.40
N LEU A 66 1.38 -1.27 -3.80
CA LEU A 66 2.57 -0.87 -4.54
C LEU A 66 3.52 -2.04 -4.81
N ALA A 67 3.63 -2.97 -3.87
CA ALA A 67 4.46 -4.15 -4.01
C ALA A 67 4.01 -5.28 -3.07
N SER A 68 4.42 -6.51 -3.42
CA SER A 68 4.33 -7.68 -2.56
C SER A 68 5.61 -8.50 -2.76
N TYR A 69 6.31 -8.76 -1.68
CA TYR A 69 7.56 -9.53 -1.72
C TYR A 69 7.78 -10.28 -0.40
N HIS A 70 8.59 -11.32 -0.47
CA HIS A 70 8.97 -12.11 0.70
C HIS A 70 10.18 -11.50 1.39
N ALA A 71 10.13 -11.36 2.70
CA ALA A 71 11.23 -10.88 3.51
C ALA A 71 11.21 -11.58 4.88
N THR A 72 12.32 -12.17 5.27
CA THR A 72 12.51 -12.82 6.58
C THR A 72 13.51 -12.06 7.45
N THR A 73 14.27 -11.14 6.85
CA THR A 73 15.25 -10.29 7.52
C THR A 73 14.93 -8.82 7.28
N PHE A 74 15.46 -7.95 8.13
CA PHE A 74 15.32 -6.50 7.95
C PHE A 74 16.03 -5.99 6.70
N ASP A 75 17.13 -6.64 6.28
CA ASP A 75 17.82 -6.28 5.04
C ASP A 75 16.97 -6.59 3.81
N GLU A 76 16.32 -7.75 3.77
CA GLU A 76 15.38 -8.10 2.70
C GLU A 76 14.18 -7.16 2.67
N LEU A 77 13.65 -6.78 3.84
CA LEU A 77 12.57 -5.82 3.96
C LEU A 77 12.98 -4.45 3.42
N PHE A 78 14.17 -4.00 3.77
CA PHE A 78 14.73 -2.73 3.28
C PHE A 78 14.92 -2.76 1.75
N ASP A 79 15.57 -3.79 1.22
CA ASP A 79 15.89 -3.89 -0.21
C ASP A 79 14.63 -3.96 -1.07
N GLY A 80 13.62 -4.73 -0.68
CA GLY A 80 12.35 -4.80 -1.36
C GLY A 80 11.59 -3.47 -1.37
N CYS A 81 11.61 -2.74 -0.26
CA CYS A 81 11.01 -1.43 -0.15
C CYS A 81 11.79 -0.37 -0.95
N TYR A 82 13.11 -0.41 -0.92
CA TYR A 82 13.97 0.51 -1.67
C TYR A 82 13.85 0.36 -3.18
N ALA A 83 13.54 -0.85 -3.66
CA ALA A 83 13.35 -1.13 -5.09
C ALA A 83 12.13 -0.44 -5.69
N ILE A 84 11.15 -0.03 -4.88
CA ILE A 84 9.98 0.71 -5.35
C ILE A 84 10.40 2.13 -5.76
N PRO A 85 9.95 2.63 -6.93
CA PRO A 85 10.33 3.96 -7.42
C PRO A 85 9.55 5.07 -6.69
N TRP A 86 9.86 5.29 -5.43
CA TRP A 86 9.14 6.25 -4.58
C TRP A 86 9.19 7.68 -5.09
N GLU A 87 10.28 8.05 -5.78
CA GLU A 87 10.44 9.37 -6.39
C GLU A 87 9.42 9.67 -7.51
N GLU A 88 8.83 8.64 -8.10
CA GLU A 88 7.74 8.78 -9.08
C GLU A 88 6.36 8.91 -8.41
N LEU A 89 6.24 8.47 -7.16
CA LEU A 89 4.99 8.40 -6.41
C LEU A 89 4.83 9.56 -5.44
N LEU A 90 5.92 10.04 -4.86
CA LEU A 90 5.92 11.05 -3.79
C LEU A 90 6.83 12.23 -4.17
N PRO A 91 6.37 13.48 -3.99
CA PRO A 91 7.22 14.65 -4.13
C PRO A 91 8.27 14.73 -2.99
N ALA A 92 9.28 15.57 -3.18
CA ALA A 92 10.39 15.69 -2.23
C ALA A 92 9.99 16.26 -0.86
N ASP A 93 8.87 16.97 -0.77
CA ASP A 93 8.34 17.56 0.45
C ASP A 93 7.20 16.73 1.09
N ALA A 94 6.85 15.58 0.53
CA ALA A 94 5.78 14.74 1.03
C ALA A 94 5.98 14.34 2.49
N ALA A 95 4.93 14.46 3.28
CA ALA A 95 4.85 13.87 4.61
C ALA A 95 4.17 12.49 4.51
N PHE A 96 4.85 11.43 4.95
CA PHE A 96 4.32 10.07 4.82
C PHE A 96 4.53 9.27 6.12
N PRO A 97 3.50 9.17 6.96
CA PRO A 97 3.54 8.28 8.11
C PRO A 97 3.51 6.81 7.65
N VAL A 98 4.40 5.99 8.20
CA VAL A 98 4.43 4.54 7.95
C VAL A 98 3.69 3.83 9.07
N LYS A 99 2.66 3.05 8.69
CA LYS A 99 1.93 2.17 9.60
C LYS A 99 2.13 0.72 9.14
N GLY A 100 2.11 -0.20 10.05
CA GLY A 100 2.30 -1.61 9.73
C GLY A 100 1.61 -2.52 10.72
N SER A 101 1.44 -3.76 10.32
CA SER A 101 0.99 -4.85 11.16
C SER A 101 1.82 -6.09 10.86
N SER A 102 1.98 -6.96 11.83
CA SER A 102 2.68 -8.22 11.68
C SER A 102 1.84 -9.33 12.29
N LEU A 103 1.58 -10.36 11.51
CA LEU A 103 0.84 -11.54 11.94
C LEU A 103 1.60 -12.78 11.51
N SER A 104 1.95 -13.63 12.48
CA SER A 104 2.64 -14.91 12.24
C SER A 104 3.89 -14.77 11.36
N SER A 105 4.66 -13.71 11.56
CA SER A 105 5.86 -13.38 10.78
C SER A 105 7.13 -13.49 11.61
N GLN A 106 8.24 -13.84 10.96
CA GLN A 106 9.58 -13.77 11.57
C GLN A 106 9.95 -12.32 11.92
N LEU A 107 9.49 -11.35 11.13
CA LEU A 107 9.60 -9.92 11.41
C LEU A 107 8.43 -9.48 12.32
N SER A 108 8.49 -9.88 13.58
CA SER A 108 7.40 -9.66 14.55
C SER A 108 7.35 -8.26 15.15
N SER A 109 8.47 -7.55 15.17
CA SER A 109 8.54 -6.19 15.73
C SER A 109 7.99 -5.15 14.75
N VAL A 110 6.74 -4.76 14.92
CA VAL A 110 6.09 -3.74 14.08
C VAL A 110 6.83 -2.40 14.11
N PRO A 111 7.26 -1.84 15.26
CA PRO A 111 8.01 -0.59 15.27
C PRO A 111 9.34 -0.68 14.50
N ALA A 112 10.05 -1.80 14.60
CA ALA A 112 11.29 -2.02 13.85
C ALA A 112 11.02 -2.08 12.35
N CYS A 113 10.00 -2.81 11.91
CA CYS A 113 9.60 -2.88 10.50
C CYS A 113 9.22 -1.49 9.96
N GLN A 114 8.43 -0.71 10.70
CA GLN A 114 8.06 0.65 10.32
C GLN A 114 9.28 1.56 10.16
N SER A 115 10.25 1.48 11.07
CA SER A 115 11.50 2.25 10.99
C SER A 115 12.33 1.87 9.77
N ILE A 116 12.46 0.58 9.46
CA ILE A 116 13.20 0.09 8.30
C ILE A 116 12.53 0.54 6.99
N VAL A 117 11.21 0.41 6.89
CA VAL A 117 10.45 0.86 5.71
C VAL A 117 10.57 2.37 5.54
N LYS A 118 10.40 3.16 6.61
CA LYS A 118 10.58 4.62 6.55
C LYS A 118 11.97 4.98 6.07
N LYS A 119 13.01 4.33 6.60
CA LYS A 119 14.40 4.56 6.20
C LYS A 119 14.65 4.23 4.72
N ALA A 120 14.07 3.14 4.22
CA ALA A 120 14.19 2.75 2.81
C ALA A 120 13.55 3.79 1.90
N ILE A 121 12.34 4.25 2.22
CA ILE A 121 11.62 5.28 1.47
C ILE A 121 12.40 6.59 1.46
N VAL A 122 12.86 7.06 2.64
CA VAL A 122 13.65 8.29 2.76
C VAL A 122 14.91 8.23 1.91
N LYS A 123 15.68 7.15 2.00
CA LYS A 123 16.90 6.98 1.20
C LYS A 123 16.61 6.97 -0.30
N ARG A 124 15.54 6.32 -0.72
CA ARG A 124 15.15 6.28 -2.13
C ARG A 124 14.71 7.66 -2.64
N LEU A 125 13.91 8.38 -1.88
CA LEU A 125 13.46 9.74 -2.21
C LEU A 125 14.64 10.71 -2.30
N MET A 126 15.58 10.65 -1.35
CA MET A 126 16.79 11.49 -1.38
C MET A 126 17.64 11.22 -2.62
N ALA A 127 17.80 9.96 -2.99
CA ALA A 127 18.53 9.57 -4.20
C ALA A 127 17.80 9.99 -5.47
N GLY A 128 16.49 9.75 -5.56
CA GLY A 128 15.67 10.06 -6.73
C GLY A 128 15.52 11.56 -6.99
N HIS A 129 15.25 12.35 -5.93
CA HIS A 129 15.11 13.79 -6.01
C HIS A 129 16.45 14.54 -5.91
N LYS A 130 17.57 13.83 -5.75
CA LYS A 130 18.92 14.40 -5.61
C LYS A 130 19.02 15.48 -4.53
N THR A 131 18.36 15.24 -3.39
CA THR A 131 18.35 16.13 -2.25
C THR A 131 18.99 15.47 -1.03
N GLY A 132 19.63 16.26 -0.18
CA GLY A 132 20.22 15.78 1.08
C GLY A 132 19.25 15.78 2.26
N THR A 133 18.07 16.39 2.11
CA THR A 133 17.07 16.50 3.16
C THR A 133 15.67 16.41 2.59
N LEU A 134 14.74 15.85 3.38
CA LEU A 134 13.31 15.82 3.07
C LEU A 134 12.59 16.63 4.16
N PRO A 135 12.00 17.77 3.84
CA PRO A 135 11.40 18.66 4.84
C PRO A 135 10.09 18.13 5.43
N GLU A 136 9.45 17.16 4.77
CA GLU A 136 8.12 16.62 5.16
C GLU A 136 7.09 17.72 5.46
N SER A 137 7.14 18.83 4.72
CA SER A 137 6.29 20.01 4.92
C SER A 137 5.10 20.10 3.96
N GLY A 138 5.03 19.20 3.00
CA GLY A 138 3.98 19.12 1.99
C GLY A 138 2.77 18.30 2.44
N ASP A 139 2.02 17.82 1.46
CA ASP A 139 0.82 17.01 1.69
C ASP A 139 1.13 15.68 2.37
N VAL A 140 0.15 15.21 3.16
CA VAL A 140 0.26 13.95 3.90
C VAL A 140 -0.25 12.79 3.06
N TYR A 141 0.62 11.85 2.75
CA TYR A 141 0.32 10.61 2.03
C TYR A 141 0.20 9.44 3.03
N LYS A 142 -0.95 8.77 3.04
CA LYS A 142 -1.26 7.65 3.96
C LYS A 142 -1.56 6.37 3.20
#